data_b2ae9c46f8148299d7509fff2cf93ce2
#
_entry.id   b2ae9c46f8148299d7509fff2cf93ce2
#
_cell.length_a   1.000
_cell.length_b   1.000
_cell.length_c   1.000
_cell.angle_alpha   90.00
_cell.angle_beta   90.00
_cell.angle_gamma   90.00
#
_symmetry.space_group_name_H-M   'P 1'
#
loop_
_entity.id
_entity.type
_entity.pdbx_description
1 polymer ?
#
loop_
_entity_poly.entity_id
_entity_poly.type
_entity_poly.pdbx_seq_one_letter_code
_entity_poly.pdbx_strand_id
1 'polypeptide(L)'
;MIIYVIIAFVAILIGMAISVSAFGTGGKRKKIFQDIYFSVEDVDGIGVLYTKTGEYSAILKMENPVQKYSANIDSYYEFNHLVTALAQTLGEGYAIHKQDVFVRKQFHDESNDNHEFLSESYFKYFNGRSYTDSKTYLIITQENKKSRIFSFDSKKWRDFVVKIRKVKDQLKDSGVEASYLDGNTAREYVDRYFSMNFNDKVVSMTNFKVDEESICMGNKRCKVYSLVDVDCVSTPSIVRPFTNIEVNNVSMPVDMVSLVDSIPSADVVVYNQMFFIPNQKRELSLLDKKKNRHASMPNPSNQIAVEDIKKVQDVIARENKQLVYAHFNLVVGVPIDADIQKCTNHLENSFGRLGIHISKRAYNQLELFVNSFPGNCYSTNPEYDRFLTLSDAAACLMYKERIQHSEETPLKIYYTDRQGVPVAIDISGKEGKNKITDNSNFFCLGPSGSGKSFHMNSVVRQMWEQNTDVVMVDTGNSYEGLCEYVGGKYISYTDEHPITMNPFAIKREELNIEKIGFLKNLVMLIWKGTQGEVTKTEDRLIEQVITEYFDEYFMKKQIENLSFNTFYEYSKVRIPQIIKENNLAG
;
A
#
# COMPACT_ATOMS: atom_id res chain seq x y z
N MET A 1 -33.37 -56.19 49.08
CA MET A 1 -32.57 -55.11 49.67
C MET A 1 -31.18 -55.00 48.98
N ILE A 2 -30.40 -56.07 48.90
CA ILE A 2 -29.04 -56.05 48.26
C ILE A 2 -29.04 -55.57 46.79
N ILE A 3 -30.01 -55.99 45.97
CA ILE A 3 -30.11 -55.59 44.55
C ILE A 3 -30.32 -54.08 44.41
N TYR A 4 -31.15 -53.46 45.24
CA TYR A 4 -31.36 -52.00 45.19
C TYR A 4 -30.12 -51.21 45.62
N VAL A 5 -29.33 -51.74 46.56
CA VAL A 5 -28.05 -51.12 46.96
C VAL A 5 -27.02 -51.20 45.81
N ILE A 6 -26.98 -52.32 45.10
CA ILE A 6 -26.11 -52.49 43.91
C ILE A 6 -26.53 -51.54 42.80
N ILE A 7 -27.83 -51.43 42.49
CA ILE A 7 -28.34 -50.49 41.49
C ILE A 7 -28.02 -49.03 41.88
N ALA A 8 -28.22 -48.65 43.11
CA ALA A 8 -27.88 -47.32 43.58
C ALA A 8 -26.37 -47.04 43.49
N PHE A 9 -25.52 -48.00 43.81
CA PHE A 9 -24.07 -47.87 43.71
C PHE A 9 -23.60 -47.75 42.26
N VAL A 10 -24.19 -48.56 41.34
CA VAL A 10 -23.93 -48.46 39.91
C VAL A 10 -24.41 -47.12 39.35
N ALA A 11 -25.58 -46.63 39.77
CA ALA A 11 -26.07 -45.32 39.36
C ALA A 11 -25.16 -44.14 39.83
N ILE A 12 -24.62 -44.25 41.07
CA ILE A 12 -23.66 -43.29 41.60
C ILE A 12 -22.34 -43.35 40.81
N LEU A 13 -21.82 -44.53 40.47
CA LEU A 13 -20.61 -44.69 39.68
C LEU A 13 -20.81 -44.16 38.26
N ILE A 14 -21.94 -44.38 37.62
CA ILE A 14 -22.29 -43.82 36.31
C ILE A 14 -22.42 -42.29 36.42
N GLY A 15 -23.06 -41.77 37.45
CA GLY A 15 -23.18 -40.36 37.75
C GLY A 15 -21.81 -39.68 37.96
N MET A 16 -20.91 -40.33 38.72
CA MET A 16 -19.54 -39.88 38.87
C MET A 16 -18.75 -39.94 37.56
N ALA A 17 -18.88 -41.00 36.78
CA ALA A 17 -18.23 -41.12 35.46
C ALA A 17 -18.70 -40.02 34.50
N ILE A 18 -20.01 -39.72 34.47
CA ILE A 18 -20.60 -38.65 33.69
C ILE A 18 -20.13 -37.27 34.20
N SER A 19 -20.09 -37.06 35.51
CA SER A 19 -19.60 -35.81 36.08
C SER A 19 -18.11 -35.62 35.83
N VAL A 20 -17.27 -36.65 35.97
CA VAL A 20 -15.85 -36.60 35.63
C VAL A 20 -15.65 -36.41 34.13
N SER A 21 -16.50 -36.93 33.26
CA SER A 21 -16.44 -36.65 31.82
C SER A 21 -16.99 -35.28 31.43
N ALA A 22 -18.00 -34.77 32.18
CA ALA A 22 -18.60 -33.45 31.98
C ALA A 22 -17.81 -32.31 32.67
N PHE A 23 -17.23 -32.58 33.84
CA PHE A 23 -16.44 -31.64 34.62
C PHE A 23 -14.97 -32.06 34.75
N GLY A 24 -14.57 -33.09 34.02
CA GLY A 24 -13.20 -33.59 33.99
C GLY A 24 -12.23 -32.50 33.58
N THR A 25 -11.57 -32.03 34.58
CA THR A 25 -10.65 -30.89 34.64
C THR A 25 -9.34 -31.06 33.85
N GLY A 26 -9.30 -31.97 32.95
CA GLY A 26 -8.25 -32.12 31.97
C GLY A 26 -8.78 -31.84 30.57
N GLY A 27 -9.61 -30.81 30.40
CA GLY A 27 -10.05 -30.42 29.08
C GLY A 27 -8.84 -30.32 28.14
N LYS A 28 -8.72 -31.25 27.21
CA LYS A 28 -7.75 -31.14 26.11
C LYS A 28 -7.92 -29.74 25.57
N ARG A 29 -6.92 -28.86 25.79
CA ARG A 29 -6.90 -27.51 25.25
C ARG A 29 -7.11 -27.64 23.75
N LYS A 30 -8.34 -27.35 23.28
CA LYS A 30 -8.64 -27.38 21.85
C LYS A 30 -7.91 -26.22 21.21
N LYS A 31 -7.20 -26.49 20.13
CA LYS A 31 -6.65 -25.42 19.31
C LYS A 31 -7.80 -24.75 18.59
N ILE A 32 -7.91 -23.43 18.64
CA ILE A 32 -8.98 -22.66 17.95
C ILE A 32 -9.04 -23.02 16.48
N PHE A 33 -7.89 -23.20 15.82
CA PHE A 33 -7.86 -23.67 14.43
C PHE A 33 -8.72 -24.92 14.23
N GLN A 34 -8.62 -25.90 15.13
CA GLN A 34 -9.41 -27.14 15.05
C GLN A 34 -10.90 -26.93 15.33
N ASP A 35 -11.29 -25.84 15.98
CA ASP A 35 -12.69 -25.53 16.24
C ASP A 35 -13.37 -24.82 15.06
N ILE A 36 -12.66 -23.98 14.33
CA ILE A 36 -13.17 -23.21 13.19
C ILE A 36 -12.97 -23.97 11.89
N TYR A 37 -11.77 -24.47 11.62
CA TYR A 37 -11.40 -25.05 10.33
C TYR A 37 -11.38 -26.57 10.37
N PHE A 38 -11.88 -27.15 9.30
CA PHE A 38 -11.78 -28.58 9.05
C PHE A 38 -10.41 -28.93 8.45
N SER A 39 -10.02 -28.20 7.39
CA SER A 39 -8.73 -28.37 6.71
C SER A 39 -8.29 -27.08 6.01
N VAL A 40 -7.05 -27.08 5.58
CA VAL A 40 -6.49 -26.12 4.62
C VAL A 40 -5.87 -26.94 3.51
N GLU A 41 -6.26 -26.68 2.28
CA GLU A 41 -5.74 -27.36 1.10
C GLU A 41 -5.10 -26.37 0.15
N ASP A 42 -4.08 -26.81 -0.58
CA ASP A 42 -3.46 -26.05 -1.64
C ASP A 42 -3.98 -26.52 -2.99
N VAL A 43 -4.49 -25.61 -3.80
CA VAL A 43 -4.97 -25.90 -5.14
C VAL A 43 -4.36 -24.90 -6.11
N ASP A 44 -3.41 -25.35 -6.91
CA ASP A 44 -2.70 -24.51 -7.89
C ASP A 44 -2.07 -23.25 -7.25
N GLY A 45 -1.51 -23.36 -6.03
CA GLY A 45 -0.93 -22.26 -5.29
C GLY A 45 -1.96 -21.33 -4.61
N ILE A 46 -3.23 -21.76 -4.54
CA ILE A 46 -4.28 -21.07 -3.80
C ILE A 46 -4.58 -21.88 -2.53
N GLY A 47 -4.25 -21.30 -1.38
CA GLY A 47 -4.60 -21.86 -0.08
C GLY A 47 -6.08 -21.68 0.20
N VAL A 48 -6.81 -22.80 0.30
CA VAL A 48 -8.24 -22.78 0.57
C VAL A 48 -8.51 -23.28 1.97
N LEU A 49 -9.16 -22.43 2.75
CA LEU A 49 -9.63 -22.74 4.09
C LEU A 49 -11.03 -23.36 4.02
N TYR A 50 -11.19 -24.51 4.65
CA TYR A 50 -12.48 -25.15 4.84
C TYR A 50 -12.92 -24.98 6.28
N THR A 51 -14.07 -24.35 6.49
CA THR A 51 -14.64 -24.25 7.82
C THR A 51 -15.43 -25.51 8.17
N LYS A 52 -15.65 -25.77 9.46
CA LYS A 52 -16.50 -26.88 9.92
C LYS A 52 -17.97 -26.70 9.57
N THR A 53 -18.39 -25.48 9.30
CA THR A 53 -19.71 -25.11 8.83
C THR A 53 -19.86 -25.29 7.32
N GLY A 54 -18.74 -25.54 6.62
CA GLY A 54 -18.70 -25.94 5.20
C GLY A 54 -18.42 -24.82 4.23
N GLU A 55 -18.06 -23.61 4.70
CA GLU A 55 -17.64 -22.51 3.84
C GLU A 55 -16.26 -22.76 3.25
N TYR A 56 -16.05 -22.28 2.02
CA TYR A 56 -14.77 -22.22 1.34
C TYR A 56 -14.24 -20.79 1.39
N SER A 57 -12.97 -20.64 1.69
CA SER A 57 -12.36 -19.31 1.74
C SER A 57 -10.96 -19.30 1.15
N ALA A 58 -10.63 -18.26 0.41
CA ALA A 58 -9.28 -18.01 -0.10
C ALA A 58 -8.82 -16.63 0.35
N ILE A 59 -7.53 -16.51 0.62
CA ILE A 59 -6.90 -15.28 1.08
C ILE A 59 -5.96 -14.75 0.00
N LEU A 60 -6.11 -13.48 -0.35
CA LEU A 60 -5.18 -12.73 -1.20
C LEU A 60 -4.49 -11.67 -0.33
N LYS A 61 -3.17 -11.60 -0.40
CA LYS A 61 -2.43 -10.42 0.07
C LYS A 61 -2.47 -9.39 -1.04
N MET A 62 -2.85 -8.16 -0.71
CA MET A 62 -2.94 -7.06 -1.68
C MET A 62 -2.33 -5.77 -1.11
N GLU A 63 -2.04 -4.82 -2.00
CA GLU A 63 -1.75 -3.46 -1.59
C GLU A 63 -2.98 -2.57 -1.76
N ASN A 64 -3.21 -1.67 -0.81
CA ASN A 64 -4.25 -0.66 -0.95
C ASN A 64 -3.88 0.31 -2.07
N PRO A 65 -4.82 0.67 -2.98
CA PRO A 65 -4.48 1.43 -4.18
C PRO A 65 -4.19 2.91 -3.91
N VAL A 66 -4.74 3.48 -2.84
CA VAL A 66 -4.65 4.91 -2.57
C VAL A 66 -3.38 5.22 -1.79
N GLN A 67 -2.47 5.99 -2.39
CA GLN A 67 -1.33 6.52 -1.65
C GLN A 67 -1.78 7.60 -0.69
N LYS A 68 -1.59 7.40 0.61
CA LYS A 68 -1.96 8.37 1.65
C LYS A 68 -1.24 9.72 1.41
N TYR A 69 -1.98 10.82 1.51
CA TYR A 69 -1.50 12.19 1.28
C TYR A 69 -1.04 12.51 -0.17
N SER A 70 -1.45 11.73 -1.16
CA SER A 70 -1.09 11.97 -2.56
C SER A 70 -1.86 13.08 -3.25
N ALA A 71 -2.92 13.61 -2.63
CA ALA A 71 -3.88 14.54 -3.22
C ALA A 71 -4.66 14.00 -4.45
N ASN A 72 -4.54 12.72 -4.75
CA ASN A 72 -5.27 12.07 -5.84
C ASN A 72 -6.66 11.63 -5.34
N ILE A 73 -7.67 12.44 -5.61
CA ILE A 73 -9.06 12.19 -5.20
C ILE A 73 -9.68 11.04 -6.02
N ASP A 74 -9.32 10.89 -7.27
CA ASP A 74 -9.92 9.92 -8.18
C ASP A 74 -9.66 8.48 -7.70
N SER A 75 -8.49 8.20 -7.13
CA SER A 75 -8.15 6.88 -6.62
C SER A 75 -9.09 6.38 -5.50
N TYR A 76 -9.68 7.30 -4.71
CA TYR A 76 -10.69 6.94 -3.70
C TYR A 76 -12.00 6.48 -4.34
N TYR A 77 -12.43 7.11 -5.43
CA TYR A 77 -13.62 6.70 -6.18
C TYR A 77 -13.37 5.40 -6.95
N GLU A 78 -12.21 5.25 -7.57
CA GLU A 78 -11.81 4.03 -8.28
C GLU A 78 -11.85 2.81 -7.38
N PHE A 79 -11.37 2.93 -6.13
CA PHE A 79 -11.47 1.84 -5.16
C PHE A 79 -12.94 1.48 -4.86
N ASN A 80 -13.82 2.45 -4.67
CA ASN A 80 -15.23 2.18 -4.43
C ASN A 80 -15.89 1.47 -5.62
N HIS A 81 -15.55 1.87 -6.85
CA HIS A 81 -16.00 1.19 -8.07
C HIS A 81 -15.47 -0.24 -8.14
N LEU A 82 -14.20 -0.44 -7.82
CA LEU A 82 -13.58 -1.77 -7.77
C LEU A 82 -14.32 -2.71 -6.80
N VAL A 83 -14.55 -2.27 -5.57
CA VAL A 83 -15.25 -3.08 -4.56
C VAL A 83 -16.66 -3.44 -5.02
N THR A 84 -17.38 -2.49 -5.62
CA THR A 84 -18.71 -2.74 -6.19
C THR A 84 -18.65 -3.75 -7.34
N ALA A 85 -17.69 -3.64 -8.23
CA ALA A 85 -17.48 -4.58 -9.34
C ALA A 85 -17.11 -5.99 -8.84
N LEU A 86 -16.28 -6.10 -7.78
CA LEU A 86 -15.97 -7.37 -7.14
C LEU A 86 -17.23 -8.02 -6.56
N ALA A 87 -18.10 -7.24 -5.89
CA ALA A 87 -19.36 -7.74 -5.36
C ALA A 87 -20.29 -8.24 -6.47
N GLN A 88 -20.35 -7.57 -7.62
CA GLN A 88 -21.12 -8.00 -8.79
C GLN A 88 -20.57 -9.30 -9.40
N THR A 89 -19.27 -9.44 -9.52
CA THR A 89 -18.59 -10.63 -10.07
C THR A 89 -18.81 -11.86 -9.17
N LEU A 90 -18.71 -11.68 -7.86
CA LEU A 90 -18.92 -12.75 -6.90
C LEU A 90 -20.39 -13.19 -6.85
N GLY A 91 -21.30 -12.24 -6.73
CA GLY A 91 -22.73 -12.48 -6.68
C GLY A 91 -23.21 -13.09 -5.37
N GLU A 92 -24.47 -13.54 -5.37
CA GLU A 92 -25.16 -14.09 -4.20
C GLU A 92 -24.39 -15.25 -3.54
N GLY A 93 -24.40 -15.27 -2.20
CA GLY A 93 -23.79 -16.32 -1.39
C GLY A 93 -22.28 -16.22 -1.25
N TYR A 94 -21.73 -15.06 -1.57
CA TYR A 94 -20.32 -14.74 -1.31
C TYR A 94 -20.19 -13.61 -0.28
N ALA A 95 -19.10 -13.65 0.47
CA ALA A 95 -18.69 -12.56 1.33
C ALA A 95 -17.29 -12.09 0.93
N ILE A 96 -17.10 -10.79 0.94
CA ILE A 96 -15.82 -10.10 0.86
C ILE A 96 -15.44 -9.68 2.27
N HIS A 97 -14.33 -10.17 2.78
CA HIS A 97 -13.80 -9.78 4.08
C HIS A 97 -12.40 -9.20 3.88
N LYS A 98 -12.28 -7.89 3.98
CA LYS A 98 -11.00 -7.18 3.91
C LYS A 98 -10.46 -6.98 5.31
N GLN A 99 -9.19 -7.29 5.54
CA GLN A 99 -8.48 -7.06 6.79
C GLN A 99 -7.28 -6.17 6.53
N ASP A 100 -7.29 -4.97 7.11
CA ASP A 100 -6.10 -4.12 7.18
C ASP A 100 -5.45 -4.29 8.54
N VAL A 101 -4.20 -4.71 8.51
CA VAL A 101 -3.39 -5.01 9.69
C VAL A 101 -2.35 -3.92 9.85
N PHE A 102 -2.44 -3.17 10.94
CA PHE A 102 -1.50 -2.12 11.31
C PHE A 102 -0.66 -2.61 12.47
N VAL A 103 0.66 -2.54 12.31
CA VAL A 103 1.62 -3.05 13.31
C VAL A 103 2.60 -1.95 13.67
N ARG A 104 2.74 -1.66 14.95
CA ARG A 104 3.76 -0.74 15.43
C ARG A 104 5.13 -1.41 15.38
N LYS A 105 6.04 -0.81 14.65
CA LYS A 105 7.43 -1.22 14.53
C LYS A 105 8.36 -0.13 15.01
N GLN A 106 9.61 -0.49 15.24
CA GLN A 106 10.69 0.45 15.46
C GLN A 106 11.61 0.44 14.25
N PHE A 107 12.01 1.61 13.81
CA PHE A 107 12.98 1.73 12.74
C PHE A 107 14.35 1.26 13.24
N HIS A 108 14.94 0.35 12.51
CA HIS A 108 16.32 -0.07 12.68
C HIS A 108 16.98 -0.06 11.31
N ASP A 109 18.16 0.52 11.25
CA ASP A 109 18.99 0.43 10.06
C ASP A 109 19.47 -1.02 9.89
N GLU A 110 19.04 -1.67 8.83
CA GLU A 110 19.40 -3.05 8.49
C GLU A 110 20.61 -3.13 7.57
N SER A 111 21.17 -1.99 7.14
CA SER A 111 22.34 -1.98 6.29
C SER A 111 23.58 -2.39 7.09
N ASN A 112 24.25 -3.44 6.63
CA ASN A 112 25.56 -3.85 7.17
C ASN A 112 26.69 -3.02 6.57
N ASP A 113 26.39 -1.95 5.87
CA ASP A 113 27.36 -1.15 5.14
C ASP A 113 28.05 -0.15 6.08
N ASN A 114 29.34 0.05 5.90
CA ASN A 114 30.06 1.12 6.55
C ASN A 114 29.56 2.44 5.96
N HIS A 115 28.67 3.09 6.67
CA HIS A 115 28.18 4.41 6.28
C HIS A 115 29.26 5.47 6.41
N GLU A 116 29.27 6.42 5.51
CA GLU A 116 29.98 7.69 5.68
C GLU A 116 29.41 8.44 6.89
N PHE A 117 30.22 9.29 7.51
CA PHE A 117 29.91 10.00 8.75
C PHE A 117 28.51 10.65 8.79
N LEU A 118 28.11 11.30 7.70
CA LEU A 118 26.79 11.96 7.66
C LEU A 118 25.63 10.98 7.57
N SER A 119 25.77 9.89 6.84
CA SER A 119 24.77 8.83 6.77
C SER A 119 24.70 8.06 8.08
N GLU A 120 25.81 7.76 8.73
CA GLU A 120 25.82 7.16 10.06
C GLU A 120 25.06 8.03 11.08
N SER A 121 25.32 9.32 11.08
CA SER A 121 24.65 10.28 11.94
C SER A 121 23.14 10.35 11.67
N TYR A 122 22.74 10.27 10.39
CA TYR A 122 21.34 10.25 9.97
C TYR A 122 20.62 9.00 10.51
N PHE A 123 21.12 7.80 10.25
CA PHE A 123 20.50 6.58 10.72
C PHE A 123 20.47 6.45 12.24
N LYS A 124 21.54 6.86 12.92
CA LYS A 124 21.59 6.92 14.38
C LYS A 124 20.51 7.82 14.98
N TYR A 125 20.19 8.94 14.32
CA TYR A 125 19.12 9.85 14.76
C TYR A 125 17.74 9.22 14.64
N PHE A 126 17.49 8.37 13.64
CA PHE A 126 16.19 7.74 13.41
C PHE A 126 16.05 6.39 14.10
N ASN A 127 17.13 5.75 14.50
CA ASN A 127 17.12 4.43 15.11
C ASN A 127 16.25 4.39 16.39
N GLY A 128 15.39 3.38 16.50
CA GLY A 128 14.45 3.19 17.60
C GLY A 128 13.16 4.03 17.51
N ARG A 129 12.98 4.84 16.47
CA ARG A 129 11.70 5.56 16.27
C ARG A 129 10.58 4.61 15.90
N SER A 130 9.44 4.79 16.55
CA SER A 130 8.24 4.01 16.27
C SER A 130 7.53 4.51 15.02
N TYR A 131 7.08 3.59 14.20
CA TYR A 131 6.23 3.84 13.04
C TYR A 131 5.17 2.73 12.91
N THR A 132 4.14 2.98 12.12
CA THR A 132 3.10 2.00 11.79
C THR A 132 3.39 1.40 10.41
N ASP A 133 3.49 0.09 10.35
CA ASP A 133 3.52 -0.69 9.12
C ASP A 133 2.13 -1.24 8.83
N SER A 134 1.74 -1.38 7.57
CA SER A 134 0.42 -1.89 7.18
C SER A 134 0.52 -3.02 6.17
N LYS A 135 -0.38 -4.00 6.32
CA LYS A 135 -0.56 -5.11 5.38
C LYS A 135 -2.04 -5.33 5.17
N THR A 136 -2.44 -5.55 3.93
CA THR A 136 -3.85 -5.74 3.57
C THR A 136 -4.08 -7.15 3.04
N TYR A 137 -5.15 -7.77 3.51
CA TYR A 137 -5.59 -9.09 3.08
C TYR A 137 -7.06 -9.02 2.66
N LEU A 138 -7.34 -9.64 1.53
CA LEU A 138 -8.69 -9.80 0.98
C LEU A 138 -9.08 -11.27 1.07
N ILE A 139 -10.08 -11.57 1.88
CA ILE A 139 -10.60 -12.91 2.09
C ILE A 139 -11.94 -13.01 1.36
N ILE A 140 -12.04 -13.94 0.44
CA ILE A 140 -13.29 -14.24 -0.26
C ILE A 140 -13.84 -15.55 0.28
N THR A 141 -15.06 -15.50 0.79
CA THR A 141 -15.72 -16.66 1.40
C THR A 141 -17.01 -16.98 0.64
N GLN A 142 -17.17 -18.25 0.28
CA GLN A 142 -18.42 -18.77 -0.28
C GLN A 142 -19.26 -19.37 0.84
N GLU A 143 -20.49 -18.89 0.99
CA GLU A 143 -21.47 -19.41 1.94
C GLU A 143 -21.85 -20.85 1.60
N ASN A 144 -21.93 -21.70 2.61
CA ASN A 144 -22.57 -22.99 2.48
C ASN A 144 -23.81 -23.06 3.36
N LYS A 145 -24.90 -23.59 2.82
CA LYS A 145 -26.12 -23.82 3.62
C LYS A 145 -25.81 -24.86 4.69
N LYS A 146 -26.02 -24.52 5.95
CA LYS A 146 -25.83 -25.43 7.08
C LYS A 146 -26.56 -26.73 6.83
N SER A 147 -25.80 -27.78 6.57
CA SER A 147 -26.30 -29.15 6.49
C SER A 147 -25.79 -29.92 7.71
N ARG A 148 -26.58 -30.84 8.23
CA ARG A 148 -26.14 -31.74 9.33
C ARG A 148 -24.99 -32.66 8.91
N ILE A 149 -24.82 -32.87 7.61
CA ILE A 149 -23.78 -33.71 7.03
C ILE A 149 -23.05 -32.89 6.00
N PHE A 150 -21.76 -32.68 6.23
CA PHE A 150 -20.88 -32.04 5.24
C PHE A 150 -20.76 -32.97 4.03
N SER A 151 -21.15 -32.52 2.86
CA SER A 151 -20.88 -33.19 1.60
C SER A 151 -20.09 -32.29 0.70
N PHE A 152 -18.95 -32.77 0.21
CA PHE A 152 -18.12 -32.03 -0.76
C PHE A 152 -18.86 -31.93 -2.09
N ASP A 153 -19.10 -30.72 -2.57
CA ASP A 153 -19.68 -30.41 -3.88
C ASP A 153 -18.60 -29.95 -4.86
N SER A 154 -18.19 -30.88 -5.73
CA SER A 154 -17.12 -30.63 -6.70
C SER A 154 -17.46 -29.54 -7.73
N LYS A 155 -18.75 -29.25 -7.97
CA LYS A 155 -19.16 -28.17 -8.87
C LYS A 155 -19.01 -26.82 -8.18
N LYS A 156 -19.53 -26.67 -6.98
CA LYS A 156 -19.36 -25.44 -6.18
C LYS A 156 -17.88 -25.13 -5.96
N TRP A 157 -17.08 -26.16 -5.71
CA TRP A 157 -15.64 -26.03 -5.56
C TRP A 157 -14.97 -25.43 -6.80
N ARG A 158 -15.25 -25.99 -7.98
CA ARG A 158 -14.69 -25.46 -9.24
C ARG A 158 -15.16 -24.03 -9.52
N ASP A 159 -16.43 -23.75 -9.30
CA ASP A 159 -17.00 -22.41 -9.46
C ASP A 159 -16.33 -21.40 -8.50
N PHE A 160 -16.03 -21.81 -7.27
CA PHE A 160 -15.30 -20.99 -6.30
C PHE A 160 -13.90 -20.64 -6.81
N VAL A 161 -13.09 -21.62 -7.22
CA VAL A 161 -11.72 -21.39 -7.71
C VAL A 161 -11.72 -20.47 -8.94
N VAL A 162 -12.67 -20.66 -9.87
CA VAL A 162 -12.81 -19.78 -11.04
C VAL A 162 -13.12 -18.34 -10.62
N LYS A 163 -13.99 -18.14 -9.63
CA LYS A 163 -14.31 -16.79 -9.14
C LYS A 163 -13.13 -16.13 -8.43
N ILE A 164 -12.35 -16.89 -7.65
CA ILE A 164 -11.13 -16.36 -7.00
C ILE A 164 -10.13 -15.88 -8.05
N ARG A 165 -9.94 -16.62 -9.14
CA ARG A 165 -9.06 -16.18 -10.25
C ARG A 165 -9.58 -14.90 -10.90
N LYS A 166 -10.89 -14.81 -11.18
CA LYS A 166 -11.51 -13.58 -11.72
C LYS A 166 -11.33 -12.38 -10.80
N VAL A 167 -11.45 -12.56 -9.48
CA VAL A 167 -11.20 -11.50 -8.50
C VAL A 167 -9.76 -10.98 -8.63
N LYS A 168 -8.77 -11.86 -8.71
CA LYS A 168 -7.37 -11.46 -8.89
C LYS A 168 -7.15 -10.71 -10.20
N ASP A 169 -7.75 -11.19 -11.30
CA ASP A 169 -7.63 -10.54 -12.61
C ASP A 169 -8.24 -9.12 -12.56
N GLN A 170 -9.42 -8.95 -11.94
CA GLN A 170 -10.04 -7.63 -11.76
C GLN A 170 -9.20 -6.68 -10.89
N LEU A 171 -8.58 -7.18 -9.83
CA LEU A 171 -7.65 -6.39 -9.02
C LEU A 171 -6.49 -5.89 -9.88
N LYS A 172 -5.88 -6.80 -10.65
CA LYS A 172 -4.77 -6.46 -11.57
C LYS A 172 -5.17 -5.45 -12.63
N ASP A 173 -6.34 -5.63 -13.25
CA ASP A 173 -6.86 -4.71 -14.28
C ASP A 173 -7.13 -3.30 -13.71
N SER A 174 -7.40 -3.22 -12.41
CA SER A 174 -7.56 -1.96 -11.68
C SER A 174 -6.25 -1.43 -11.08
N GLY A 175 -5.09 -1.98 -11.47
CA GLY A 175 -3.79 -1.54 -10.96
C GLY A 175 -3.47 -1.96 -9.53
N VAL A 176 -4.25 -2.89 -8.95
CA VAL A 176 -4.03 -3.38 -7.59
C VAL A 176 -3.23 -4.68 -7.63
N GLU A 177 -2.02 -4.64 -7.10
CA GLU A 177 -1.20 -5.86 -6.97
C GLU A 177 -1.79 -6.78 -5.90
N ALA A 178 -2.00 -8.05 -6.28
CA ALA A 178 -2.50 -9.07 -5.39
C ALA A 178 -1.86 -10.43 -5.65
N SER A 179 -1.54 -11.15 -4.57
CA SER A 179 -0.99 -12.50 -4.59
C SER A 179 -1.82 -13.45 -3.74
N TYR A 180 -1.98 -14.69 -4.19
CA TYR A 180 -2.62 -15.71 -3.36
C TYR A 180 -1.70 -16.08 -2.19
N LEU A 181 -2.30 -16.37 -1.04
CA LEU A 181 -1.63 -17.13 0.00
C LEU A 181 -1.79 -18.63 -0.34
N ASP A 182 -0.71 -19.38 -0.31
CA ASP A 182 -0.74 -20.83 -0.40
C ASP A 182 -1.25 -21.47 0.90
N GLY A 183 -1.39 -22.78 0.94
CA GLY A 183 -1.93 -23.47 2.11
C GLY A 183 -1.14 -23.24 3.40
N ASN A 184 0.19 -23.11 3.32
CA ASN A 184 1.06 -22.87 4.47
C ASN A 184 0.97 -21.43 4.95
N THR A 185 1.10 -20.47 4.05
CA THR A 185 1.01 -19.05 4.36
C THR A 185 -0.39 -18.64 4.82
N ALA A 186 -1.45 -19.27 4.30
CA ALA A 186 -2.82 -19.07 4.78
C ALA A 186 -2.98 -19.54 6.24
N ARG A 187 -2.42 -20.71 6.57
CA ARG A 187 -2.41 -21.23 7.95
C ARG A 187 -1.60 -20.33 8.87
N GLU A 188 -0.43 -19.90 8.42
CA GLU A 188 0.42 -18.97 9.16
C GLU A 188 -0.32 -17.64 9.44
N TYR A 189 -1.06 -17.12 8.47
CA TYR A 189 -1.86 -15.91 8.65
C TYR A 189 -2.95 -16.08 9.71
N VAL A 190 -3.63 -17.24 9.74
CA VAL A 190 -4.59 -17.56 10.80
C VAL A 190 -3.93 -17.61 12.18
N ASP A 191 -2.75 -18.21 12.29
CA ASP A 191 -1.98 -18.27 13.56
C ASP A 191 -1.53 -16.87 13.99
N ARG A 192 -1.13 -16.00 13.04
CA ARG A 192 -0.80 -14.59 13.32
C ARG A 192 -2.01 -13.80 13.81
N TYR A 193 -3.16 -13.98 13.18
CA TYR A 193 -4.40 -13.35 13.64
C TYR A 193 -4.78 -13.83 15.03
N PHE A 194 -4.71 -15.13 15.28
CA PHE A 194 -5.04 -15.70 16.59
C PHE A 194 -4.14 -15.17 17.71
N SER A 195 -2.85 -15.07 17.46
CA SER A 195 -1.89 -14.55 18.44
C SER A 195 -1.82 -13.02 18.49
N MET A 196 -2.50 -12.32 17.57
CA MET A 196 -2.34 -10.88 17.32
C MET A 196 -0.87 -10.48 17.20
N ASN A 197 -0.05 -11.37 16.61
CA ASN A 197 1.37 -11.15 16.38
C ASN A 197 1.70 -11.23 14.90
N PHE A 198 1.90 -10.07 14.30
CA PHE A 198 2.22 -9.91 12.88
C PHE A 198 3.69 -9.52 12.63
N ASN A 199 4.52 -9.59 13.67
CA ASN A 199 5.97 -9.45 13.56
C ASN A 199 6.59 -10.69 12.90
N ASP A 200 7.91 -10.72 12.70
CA ASP A 200 8.61 -11.68 11.86
C ASP A 200 8.46 -13.16 12.27
N LYS A 201 8.29 -13.44 13.57
CA LYS A 201 8.12 -14.81 14.07
C LYS A 201 6.65 -15.16 14.29
N VAL A 202 6.21 -16.26 13.66
CA VAL A 202 4.89 -16.84 13.91
C VAL A 202 4.87 -17.43 15.31
N VAL A 203 3.89 -17.01 16.12
CA VAL A 203 3.67 -17.54 17.45
C VAL A 203 2.45 -18.45 17.41
N SER A 204 2.65 -19.75 17.62
CA SER A 204 1.55 -20.70 17.73
C SER A 204 0.94 -20.58 19.13
N MET A 205 -0.30 -20.10 19.20
CA MET A 205 -1.09 -20.00 20.41
C MET A 205 -2.08 -21.15 20.49
N THR A 206 -2.36 -21.64 21.68
CA THR A 206 -3.34 -22.71 21.89
C THR A 206 -4.52 -22.30 22.76
N ASN A 207 -4.40 -21.15 23.43
CA ASN A 207 -5.42 -20.66 24.35
C ASN A 207 -5.30 -19.17 24.59
N PHE A 208 -6.37 -18.54 25.07
CA PHE A 208 -6.44 -17.15 25.53
C PHE A 208 -7.33 -17.07 26.77
N LYS A 209 -7.17 -16.01 27.54
CA LYS A 209 -8.02 -15.70 28.71
C LYS A 209 -8.97 -14.57 28.32
N VAL A 210 -10.24 -14.75 28.62
CA VAL A 210 -11.25 -13.72 28.43
C VAL A 210 -11.55 -13.10 29.79
N ASP A 211 -11.35 -11.80 29.88
CA ASP A 211 -11.79 -10.98 30.99
C ASP A 211 -13.12 -10.30 30.65
N GLU A 212 -13.73 -9.56 31.56
CA GLU A 212 -15.04 -8.91 31.34
C GLU A 212 -15.03 -7.92 30.15
N GLU A 213 -13.90 -7.25 29.91
CA GLU A 213 -13.82 -6.21 28.87
C GLU A 213 -12.76 -6.46 27.79
N SER A 214 -11.99 -7.54 27.88
CA SER A 214 -10.87 -7.78 26.97
C SER A 214 -10.53 -9.25 26.83
N ILE A 215 -9.73 -9.54 25.80
CA ILE A 215 -9.18 -10.87 25.53
C ILE A 215 -7.66 -10.78 25.73
N CYS A 216 -7.11 -11.59 26.63
CA CYS A 216 -5.68 -11.64 26.90
C CYS A 216 -5.04 -12.81 26.14
N MET A 217 -4.02 -12.51 25.33
CA MET A 217 -3.27 -13.45 24.49
C MET A 217 -1.78 -13.28 24.73
N GLY A 218 -1.16 -14.21 25.43
CA GLY A 218 0.24 -14.11 25.79
C GLY A 218 0.53 -12.82 26.57
N ASN A 219 1.37 -11.94 26.01
CA ASN A 219 1.72 -10.64 26.59
C ASN A 219 0.87 -9.48 26.06
N LYS A 220 -0.23 -9.76 25.36
CA LYS A 220 -1.12 -8.75 24.78
C LYS A 220 -2.51 -8.80 25.40
N ARG A 221 -3.10 -7.63 25.52
CA ARG A 221 -4.51 -7.42 25.82
C ARG A 221 -5.20 -6.86 24.59
N CYS A 222 -6.27 -7.52 24.15
CA CYS A 222 -7.02 -7.14 22.95
C CYS A 222 -8.46 -6.77 23.31
N LYS A 223 -9.00 -5.78 22.60
CA LYS A 223 -10.40 -5.35 22.69
C LYS A 223 -10.96 -5.20 21.29
N VAL A 224 -12.22 -5.61 21.11
CA VAL A 224 -12.93 -5.48 19.83
C VAL A 224 -13.91 -4.33 19.92
N TYR A 225 -13.87 -3.45 18.93
CA TYR A 225 -14.79 -2.32 18.81
C TYR A 225 -15.59 -2.49 17.52
N SER A 226 -16.92 -2.59 17.63
CA SER A 226 -17.80 -2.74 16.46
C SER A 226 -18.40 -1.40 16.06
N LEU A 227 -18.58 -1.16 14.76
CA LEU A 227 -19.37 -0.04 14.25
C LEU A 227 -20.87 -0.37 14.20
N VAL A 228 -21.26 -1.57 14.61
CA VAL A 228 -22.64 -2.05 14.67
C VAL A 228 -22.98 -2.45 16.09
N ASP A 229 -24.11 -1.97 16.60
CA ASP A 229 -24.64 -2.36 17.91
C ASP A 229 -25.97 -3.12 17.75
N VAL A 230 -26.38 -3.85 18.80
CA VAL A 230 -27.65 -4.63 18.84
C VAL A 230 -28.86 -3.76 18.52
N ASP A 231 -28.88 -2.54 19.04
CA ASP A 231 -30.06 -1.69 18.99
C ASP A 231 -30.02 -0.67 17.85
N CYS A 232 -28.85 -0.38 17.28
CA CYS A 232 -28.73 0.61 16.21
C CYS A 232 -27.44 0.47 15.39
N VAL A 233 -27.51 0.98 14.16
CA VAL A 233 -26.35 1.30 13.35
C VAL A 233 -26.13 2.81 13.45
N SER A 234 -25.05 3.21 14.11
CA SER A 234 -24.70 4.62 14.27
C SER A 234 -23.67 5.01 13.21
N THR A 235 -24.13 5.13 11.97
CA THR A 235 -23.35 5.68 10.86
C THR A 235 -23.91 7.05 10.45
N PRO A 236 -23.08 7.95 9.92
CA PRO A 236 -23.58 9.23 9.42
C PRO A 236 -24.55 9.02 8.25
N SER A 237 -25.52 9.93 8.10
CA SER A 237 -26.49 9.88 7.00
C SER A 237 -25.85 10.01 5.61
N ILE A 238 -24.65 10.57 5.55
CA ILE A 238 -23.86 10.73 4.33
C ILE A 238 -22.47 10.17 4.58
N VAL A 239 -22.11 9.14 3.82
CA VAL A 239 -20.74 8.58 3.78
C VAL A 239 -20.08 9.02 2.47
N ARG A 240 -18.77 9.29 2.53
CA ARG A 240 -17.98 9.72 1.38
C ARG A 240 -16.74 8.83 1.25
N PRO A 241 -16.20 8.66 0.03
CA PRO A 241 -14.98 7.88 -0.17
C PRO A 241 -13.75 8.45 0.55
N PHE A 242 -13.74 9.76 0.76
CA PHE A 242 -12.68 10.48 1.46
C PHE A 242 -13.24 11.66 2.27
N THR A 243 -12.45 12.19 3.17
CA THR A 243 -12.66 13.46 3.86
C THR A 243 -11.42 14.33 3.69
N ASN A 244 -11.52 15.61 4.03
CA ASN A 244 -10.36 16.51 3.99
C ASN A 244 -9.85 16.78 5.40
N ILE A 245 -8.53 16.81 5.55
CA ILE A 245 -7.86 17.34 6.73
C ILE A 245 -7.11 18.62 6.36
N GLU A 246 -7.09 19.57 7.27
CA GLU A 246 -6.32 20.81 7.12
C GLU A 246 -4.95 20.64 7.77
N VAL A 247 -3.89 20.80 6.97
CA VAL A 247 -2.50 20.77 7.44
C VAL A 247 -1.80 22.01 6.94
N ASN A 248 -1.40 22.91 7.84
CA ASN A 248 -0.73 24.17 7.50
C ASN A 248 -1.46 24.99 6.41
N ASN A 249 -2.77 25.13 6.54
CA ASN A 249 -3.66 25.81 5.58
C ASN A 249 -3.74 25.13 4.19
N VAL A 250 -3.36 23.87 4.09
CA VAL A 250 -3.55 23.05 2.89
C VAL A 250 -4.56 21.98 3.19
N SER A 251 -5.63 21.92 2.40
CA SER A 251 -6.65 20.87 2.47
C SER A 251 -6.16 19.62 1.74
N MET A 252 -6.07 18.50 2.45
CA MET A 252 -5.60 17.23 1.89
C MET A 252 -6.66 16.15 2.03
N PRO A 253 -6.94 15.38 0.96
CA PRO A 253 -7.84 14.24 1.03
C PRO A 253 -7.19 13.12 1.84
N VAL A 254 -7.99 12.51 2.70
CA VAL A 254 -7.65 11.30 3.45
C VAL A 254 -8.86 10.39 3.48
N ASP A 255 -8.64 9.11 3.71
CA ASP A 255 -9.72 8.15 3.92
C ASP A 255 -10.68 8.61 5.02
N MET A 256 -11.97 8.33 4.86
CA MET A 256 -12.97 8.64 5.89
C MET A 256 -12.62 7.98 7.23
N VAL A 257 -12.05 6.76 7.19
CA VAL A 257 -11.62 6.00 8.37
C VAL A 257 -10.12 5.99 8.58
N SER A 258 -9.39 6.98 8.05
CA SER A 258 -7.91 7.02 8.10
C SER A 258 -7.33 6.98 9.53
N LEU A 259 -8.14 7.33 10.53
CA LEU A 259 -7.76 7.28 11.95
C LEU A 259 -7.37 5.87 12.46
N VAL A 260 -7.77 4.80 11.76
CA VAL A 260 -7.51 3.41 12.19
C VAL A 260 -6.04 3.01 12.15
N ASP A 261 -5.22 3.71 11.37
CA ASP A 261 -3.79 3.45 11.24
C ASP A 261 -2.93 4.12 12.32
N SER A 262 -3.52 4.98 13.15
CA SER A 262 -2.79 5.83 14.09
C SER A 262 -3.34 5.82 15.52
N ILE A 263 -3.89 4.67 15.96
CA ILE A 263 -4.43 4.51 17.32
C ILE A 263 -3.29 4.55 18.33
N PRO A 264 -3.30 5.49 19.29
CA PRO A 264 -2.22 5.64 20.25
C PRO A 264 -2.13 4.42 21.18
N SER A 265 -0.91 4.06 21.58
CA SER A 265 -0.59 2.93 22.46
C SER A 265 -0.95 1.55 21.92
N ALA A 266 -1.51 1.43 20.73
CA ALA A 266 -1.75 0.14 20.09
C ALA A 266 -0.45 -0.43 19.51
N ASP A 267 -0.17 -1.72 19.75
CA ASP A 267 0.89 -2.47 19.10
C ASP A 267 0.44 -3.03 17.76
N VAL A 268 -0.81 -3.47 17.73
CA VAL A 268 -1.44 -4.06 16.55
C VAL A 268 -2.91 -3.66 16.48
N VAL A 269 -3.35 -3.32 15.29
CA VAL A 269 -4.75 -3.06 15.00
C VAL A 269 -5.13 -3.87 13.77
N VAL A 270 -6.24 -4.60 13.84
CA VAL A 270 -6.84 -5.24 12.66
C VAL A 270 -8.20 -4.63 12.41
N TYR A 271 -8.34 -3.96 11.28
CA TYR A 271 -9.63 -3.44 10.83
C TYR A 271 -10.30 -4.47 9.93
N ASN A 272 -11.37 -5.07 10.44
CA ASN A 272 -12.19 -6.06 9.75
C ASN A 272 -13.35 -5.39 9.03
N GLN A 273 -13.48 -5.62 7.74
CA GLN A 273 -14.48 -5.01 6.86
C GLN A 273 -15.15 -6.14 6.08
N MET A 274 -16.40 -6.44 6.40
CA MET A 274 -17.10 -7.60 5.87
C MET A 274 -18.33 -7.18 5.07
N PHE A 275 -18.43 -7.68 3.84
CA PHE A 275 -19.57 -7.53 2.95
C PHE A 275 -20.15 -8.89 2.64
N PHE A 276 -21.43 -9.05 2.86
CA PHE A 276 -22.19 -10.25 2.52
C PHE A 276 -23.14 -9.92 1.39
N ILE A 277 -23.08 -10.67 0.32
CA ILE A 277 -23.87 -10.41 -0.90
C ILE A 277 -25.13 -11.29 -0.85
N PRO A 278 -26.30 -10.69 -0.52
CA PRO A 278 -27.54 -11.43 -0.41
C PRO A 278 -28.22 -11.65 -1.77
N ASN A 279 -29.29 -12.44 -1.77
CA ASN A 279 -30.20 -12.51 -2.91
C ASN A 279 -30.94 -11.17 -3.10
N GLN A 280 -30.58 -10.42 -4.14
CA GLN A 280 -31.09 -9.07 -4.40
C GLN A 280 -32.65 -9.04 -4.53
N LYS A 281 -33.23 -10.01 -5.22
CA LYS A 281 -34.69 -10.08 -5.40
C LYS A 281 -35.42 -10.28 -4.07
N ARG A 282 -34.86 -11.14 -3.21
CA ARG A 282 -35.40 -11.39 -1.87
C ARG A 282 -35.33 -10.13 -1.02
N GLU A 283 -34.21 -9.44 -0.99
CA GLU A 283 -34.04 -8.23 -0.17
C GLU A 283 -34.95 -7.09 -0.64
N LEU A 284 -35.07 -6.88 -1.95
CA LEU A 284 -36.01 -5.91 -2.51
C LEU A 284 -37.48 -6.23 -2.12
N SER A 285 -37.86 -7.51 -2.15
CA SER A 285 -39.20 -7.95 -1.70
C SER A 285 -39.41 -7.70 -0.20
N LEU A 286 -38.37 -7.88 0.63
CA LEU A 286 -38.43 -7.57 2.07
C LEU A 286 -38.54 -6.07 2.32
N LEU A 287 -37.83 -5.24 1.56
CA LEU A 287 -37.96 -3.78 1.62
C LEU A 287 -39.37 -3.34 1.21
N ASP A 288 -39.98 -3.94 0.17
CA ASP A 288 -41.37 -3.64 -0.21
C ASP A 288 -42.36 -3.99 0.90
N LYS A 289 -42.22 -5.17 1.51
CA LYS A 289 -43.06 -5.56 2.66
C LYS A 289 -42.90 -4.59 3.83
N LYS A 290 -41.65 -4.17 4.14
CA LYS A 290 -41.37 -3.19 5.20
C LYS A 290 -42.01 -1.83 4.88
N LYS A 291 -41.85 -1.33 3.64
CA LYS A 291 -42.48 -0.11 3.16
C LYS A 291 -44.00 -0.14 3.33
N ASN A 292 -44.65 -1.21 2.89
CA ASN A 292 -46.09 -1.37 3.00
C ASN A 292 -46.58 -1.43 4.47
N ARG A 293 -45.80 -2.07 5.37
CA ARG A 293 -46.08 -2.07 6.81
C ARG A 293 -46.02 -0.67 7.40
N HIS A 294 -45.00 0.13 7.09
CA HIS A 294 -44.90 1.50 7.56
C HIS A 294 -45.99 2.38 6.97
N ALA A 295 -46.36 2.20 5.70
CA ALA A 295 -47.43 2.92 5.06
C ALA A 295 -48.82 2.65 5.67
N SER A 296 -49.05 1.45 6.23
CA SER A 296 -50.31 1.08 6.87
C SER A 296 -50.50 1.70 8.27
N MET A 297 -49.45 2.23 8.88
CA MET A 297 -49.48 2.88 10.21
C MET A 297 -48.90 4.31 10.12
N PRO A 298 -49.63 5.26 9.56
CA PRO A 298 -49.11 6.59 9.26
C PRO A 298 -48.84 7.40 10.55
N ASN A 299 -47.55 7.60 10.81
CA ASN A 299 -47.05 8.59 11.75
C ASN A 299 -45.78 9.23 11.13
N PRO A 300 -45.26 10.35 11.66
CA PRO A 300 -44.11 11.04 11.06
C PRO A 300 -42.92 10.14 10.83
N SER A 301 -42.58 9.28 11.79
CA SER A 301 -41.44 8.35 11.66
C SER A 301 -41.65 7.29 10.57
N ASN A 302 -42.86 6.76 10.46
CA ASN A 302 -43.20 5.80 9.43
C ASN A 302 -43.25 6.43 8.04
N GLN A 303 -43.66 7.69 7.91
CA GLN A 303 -43.62 8.43 6.66
C GLN A 303 -42.18 8.61 6.18
N ILE A 304 -41.28 9.03 7.05
CA ILE A 304 -39.85 9.14 6.75
C ILE A 304 -39.30 7.77 6.31
N ALA A 305 -39.61 6.67 7.02
CA ALA A 305 -39.15 5.33 6.65
C ALA A 305 -39.64 4.89 5.25
N VAL A 306 -40.90 5.24 4.87
CA VAL A 306 -41.42 4.97 3.53
C VAL A 306 -40.69 5.76 2.47
N GLU A 307 -40.38 7.05 2.72
CA GLU A 307 -39.66 7.91 1.79
C GLU A 307 -38.22 7.39 1.61
N ASP A 308 -37.53 7.03 2.68
CA ASP A 308 -36.16 6.54 2.62
C ASP A 308 -36.06 5.18 1.90
N ILE A 309 -37.00 4.25 2.14
CA ILE A 309 -37.05 2.99 1.38
C ILE A 309 -37.27 3.26 -0.10
N LYS A 310 -38.16 4.20 -0.46
CA LYS A 310 -38.38 4.60 -1.86
C LYS A 310 -37.11 5.16 -2.49
N LYS A 311 -36.39 6.07 -1.81
CA LYS A 311 -35.11 6.62 -2.29
C LYS A 311 -34.09 5.51 -2.59
N VAL A 312 -33.93 4.55 -1.67
CA VAL A 312 -33.03 3.41 -1.88
C VAL A 312 -33.46 2.56 -3.09
N GLN A 313 -34.76 2.26 -3.23
CA GLN A 313 -35.28 1.51 -4.37
C GLN A 313 -35.07 2.24 -5.70
N ASP A 314 -35.29 3.58 -5.72
CA ASP A 314 -35.06 4.42 -6.89
C ASP A 314 -33.60 4.45 -7.32
N VAL A 315 -32.66 4.55 -6.37
CA VAL A 315 -31.21 4.50 -6.63
C VAL A 315 -30.82 3.13 -7.21
N ILE A 316 -31.32 2.05 -6.62
CA ILE A 316 -31.04 0.68 -7.13
C ILE A 316 -31.53 0.53 -8.57
N ALA A 317 -32.77 1.01 -8.85
CA ALA A 317 -33.38 0.88 -10.17
C ALA A 317 -32.68 1.73 -11.25
N ARG A 318 -32.22 2.94 -10.91
CA ARG A 318 -31.58 3.87 -11.85
C ARG A 318 -30.10 3.59 -12.08
N GLU A 319 -29.39 3.23 -11.02
CA GLU A 319 -27.93 3.13 -11.03
C GLU A 319 -27.43 1.67 -10.97
N ASN A 320 -28.34 0.70 -10.98
CA ASN A 320 -28.02 -0.74 -10.89
C ASN A 320 -27.11 -1.10 -9.71
N LYS A 321 -27.27 -0.38 -8.58
CA LYS A 321 -26.52 -0.63 -7.36
C LYS A 321 -27.01 -1.88 -6.65
N GLN A 322 -26.12 -2.52 -5.90
CA GLN A 322 -26.43 -3.75 -5.14
C GLN A 322 -26.61 -3.45 -3.66
N LEU A 323 -27.53 -4.19 -3.06
CA LEU A 323 -27.65 -4.28 -1.61
C LEU A 323 -26.62 -5.27 -1.07
N VAL A 324 -25.99 -4.89 0.04
CA VAL A 324 -25.08 -5.76 0.80
C VAL A 324 -25.42 -5.68 2.29
N TYR A 325 -25.17 -6.75 3.01
CA TYR A 325 -25.04 -6.65 4.45
C TYR A 325 -23.59 -6.35 4.79
N ALA A 326 -23.37 -5.42 5.68
CA ALA A 326 -22.02 -5.01 6.07
C ALA A 326 -21.80 -5.18 7.58
N HIS A 327 -20.55 -5.47 7.96
CA HIS A 327 -20.06 -5.47 9.33
C HIS A 327 -18.66 -4.88 9.35
N PHE A 328 -18.40 -4.02 10.33
CA PHE A 328 -17.09 -3.40 10.54
C PHE A 328 -16.72 -3.49 12.01
N ASN A 329 -15.51 -3.98 12.29
CA ASN A 329 -14.96 -3.96 13.64
C ASN A 329 -13.45 -3.75 13.64
N LEU A 330 -12.95 -3.25 14.75
CA LEU A 330 -11.53 -3.06 15.04
C LEU A 330 -11.12 -4.01 16.14
N VAL A 331 -10.12 -4.83 15.91
CA VAL A 331 -9.43 -5.59 16.97
C VAL A 331 -8.17 -4.84 17.32
N VAL A 332 -8.11 -4.26 18.51
CA VAL A 332 -6.98 -3.45 18.98
C VAL A 332 -6.24 -4.23 20.06
N GLY A 333 -4.96 -4.49 19.82
CA GLY A 333 -4.04 -5.17 20.73
C GLY A 333 -3.03 -4.18 21.32
N VAL A 334 -2.89 -4.20 22.64
CA VAL A 334 -1.89 -3.42 23.38
C VAL A 334 -1.02 -4.36 24.22
N PRO A 335 0.18 -3.94 24.65
CA PRO A 335 0.93 -4.67 25.69
C PRO A 335 0.06 -4.90 26.94
N ILE A 336 0.25 -6.03 27.64
CA ILE A 336 -0.61 -6.42 28.77
C ILE A 336 -0.61 -5.38 29.89
N ASP A 337 0.49 -4.65 30.04
CA ASP A 337 0.67 -3.61 31.06
C ASP A 337 0.19 -2.22 30.59
N ALA A 338 -0.21 -2.10 29.32
CA ALA A 338 -0.68 -0.83 28.78
C ALA A 338 -2.16 -0.59 29.07
N ASP A 339 -2.50 0.70 29.20
CA ASP A 339 -3.87 1.13 29.44
C ASP A 339 -4.66 1.15 28.12
N ILE A 340 -5.51 0.13 27.91
CA ILE A 340 -6.38 0.03 26.73
C ILE A 340 -7.48 1.11 26.70
N GLN A 341 -7.75 1.76 27.85
CA GLN A 341 -8.75 2.84 27.91
C GLN A 341 -8.34 4.06 27.09
N LYS A 342 -7.03 4.30 26.92
CA LYS A 342 -6.54 5.36 26.01
C LYS A 342 -6.95 5.11 24.55
N CYS A 343 -6.88 3.86 24.10
CA CYS A 343 -7.37 3.48 22.77
C CYS A 343 -8.88 3.69 22.67
N THR A 344 -9.64 3.26 23.68
CA THR A 344 -11.11 3.45 23.73
C THR A 344 -11.48 4.93 23.61
N ASN A 345 -10.90 5.79 24.44
CA ASN A 345 -11.18 7.23 24.44
C ASN A 345 -10.80 7.89 23.09
N HIS A 346 -9.67 7.47 22.50
CA HIS A 346 -9.25 7.97 21.20
C HIS A 346 -10.25 7.58 20.09
N LEU A 347 -10.65 6.31 20.05
CA LEU A 347 -11.59 5.80 19.07
C LEU A 347 -12.96 6.47 19.19
N GLU A 348 -13.49 6.57 20.42
CA GLU A 348 -14.77 7.25 20.65
C GLU A 348 -14.78 8.70 20.16
N ASN A 349 -13.74 9.46 20.53
CA ASN A 349 -13.63 10.85 20.11
C ASN A 349 -13.44 10.99 18.59
N SER A 350 -12.63 10.14 17.99
CA SER A 350 -12.28 10.24 16.58
C SER A 350 -13.43 9.77 15.68
N PHE A 351 -14.06 8.64 15.99
CA PHE A 351 -15.26 8.18 15.26
C PHE A 351 -16.46 9.07 15.55
N GLY A 352 -16.60 9.59 16.77
CA GLY A 352 -17.68 10.54 17.13
C GLY A 352 -17.65 11.81 16.29
N ARG A 353 -16.46 12.32 15.93
CA ARG A 353 -16.31 13.46 15.01
C ARG A 353 -16.81 13.14 13.59
N LEU A 354 -16.77 11.88 13.19
CA LEU A 354 -17.30 11.39 11.92
C LEU A 354 -18.81 11.09 11.99
N GLY A 355 -19.45 11.24 13.16
CA GLY A 355 -20.83 10.84 13.38
C GLY A 355 -21.01 9.32 13.54
N ILE A 356 -19.95 8.60 13.81
CA ILE A 356 -19.95 7.13 14.01
C ILE A 356 -19.79 6.85 15.50
N HIS A 357 -20.73 6.12 16.10
CA HIS A 357 -20.63 5.65 17.48
C HIS A 357 -20.20 4.19 17.51
N ILE A 358 -19.04 3.93 18.11
CA ILE A 358 -18.53 2.56 18.25
C ILE A 358 -19.20 1.85 19.42
N SER A 359 -19.54 0.57 19.22
CA SER A 359 -20.04 -0.29 20.29
C SER A 359 -18.91 -0.76 21.18
N LYS A 360 -19.10 -0.61 22.50
CA LYS A 360 -18.17 -1.03 23.55
C LYS A 360 -18.70 -2.24 24.35
N ARG A 361 -19.63 -2.98 23.78
CA ARG A 361 -20.20 -4.15 24.46
C ARG A 361 -19.10 -5.13 24.90
N ALA A 362 -19.08 -5.41 26.19
CA ALA A 362 -18.07 -6.28 26.77
C ALA A 362 -18.36 -7.77 26.52
N TYR A 363 -19.63 -8.16 26.57
CA TYR A 363 -20.05 -9.58 26.59
C TYR A 363 -19.91 -10.33 25.27
N ASN A 364 -19.77 -9.68 24.13
CA ASN A 364 -19.58 -10.31 22.83
C ASN A 364 -18.16 -10.17 22.25
N GLN A 365 -17.19 -9.75 23.04
CA GLN A 365 -15.81 -9.53 22.60
C GLN A 365 -15.21 -10.78 21.95
N LEU A 366 -15.33 -11.93 22.61
CA LEU A 366 -14.82 -13.20 22.09
C LEU A 366 -15.54 -13.61 20.83
N GLU A 367 -16.86 -13.48 20.78
CA GLU A 367 -17.66 -13.82 19.62
C GLU A 367 -17.23 -13.01 18.40
N LEU A 368 -17.15 -11.70 18.52
CA LEU A 368 -16.71 -10.82 17.43
C LEU A 368 -15.27 -11.12 16.99
N PHE A 369 -14.37 -11.40 17.94
CA PHE A 369 -12.99 -11.79 17.62
C PHE A 369 -12.95 -13.09 16.83
N VAL A 370 -13.67 -14.13 17.25
CA VAL A 370 -13.70 -15.43 16.58
C VAL A 370 -14.40 -15.35 15.22
N ASN A 371 -15.48 -14.58 15.12
CA ASN A 371 -16.21 -14.37 13.87
C ASN A 371 -15.40 -13.59 12.82
N SER A 372 -14.38 -12.83 13.26
CA SER A 372 -13.47 -12.10 12.38
C SER A 372 -12.25 -12.92 11.93
N PHE A 373 -12.14 -14.19 12.27
CA PHE A 373 -11.12 -15.06 11.68
C PHE A 373 -11.32 -15.18 10.17
N PRO A 374 -10.24 -15.28 9.39
CA PRO A 374 -10.33 -15.47 7.94
C PRO A 374 -11.27 -16.63 7.58
N GLY A 375 -12.28 -16.35 6.76
CA GLY A 375 -13.26 -17.35 6.34
C GLY A 375 -14.38 -17.67 7.32
N ASN A 376 -14.36 -17.13 8.55
CA ASN A 376 -15.40 -17.40 9.55
C ASN A 376 -16.45 -16.26 9.65
N CYS A 377 -16.46 -15.33 8.71
CA CYS A 377 -17.34 -14.15 8.73
C CYS A 377 -18.84 -14.49 8.75
N TYR A 378 -19.25 -15.63 8.16
CA TYR A 378 -20.65 -16.08 8.20
C TYR A 378 -21.14 -16.48 9.59
N SER A 379 -20.25 -16.63 10.56
CA SER A 379 -20.61 -16.87 11.97
C SER A 379 -21.12 -15.61 12.69
N THR A 380 -20.94 -14.40 12.11
CA THR A 380 -21.54 -13.16 12.64
C THR A 380 -23.06 -13.27 12.63
N ASN A 381 -23.71 -12.76 13.68
CA ASN A 381 -25.16 -12.82 13.78
C ASN A 381 -25.81 -11.87 12.75
N PRO A 382 -26.68 -12.38 11.84
CA PRO A 382 -27.28 -11.55 10.80
C PRO A 382 -28.30 -10.54 11.33
N GLU A 383 -28.84 -10.71 12.54
CA GLU A 383 -29.88 -9.83 13.08
C GLU A 383 -29.31 -8.57 13.74
N TYR A 384 -28.16 -8.67 14.43
CA TYR A 384 -27.61 -7.53 15.18
C TYR A 384 -26.12 -7.24 14.92
N ASP A 385 -25.41 -8.09 14.17
CA ASP A 385 -24.03 -7.79 13.79
C ASP A 385 -23.90 -7.27 12.37
N ARG A 386 -24.97 -7.31 11.57
CA ARG A 386 -24.94 -6.89 10.18
C ARG A 386 -26.01 -5.83 9.90
N PHE A 387 -25.69 -4.86 9.09
CA PHE A 387 -26.66 -3.88 8.62
C PHE A 387 -26.77 -3.88 7.09
N LEU A 388 -27.97 -3.65 6.59
CA LEU A 388 -28.25 -3.60 5.16
C LEU A 388 -27.96 -2.20 4.63
N THR A 389 -27.17 -2.12 3.56
CA THR A 389 -26.80 -0.87 2.89
C THR A 389 -26.50 -1.09 1.41
N LEU A 390 -26.20 -0.02 0.68
CA LEU A 390 -25.71 -0.09 -0.70
C LEU A 390 -24.20 -0.42 -0.70
N SER A 391 -23.75 -1.17 -1.71
CA SER A 391 -22.36 -1.60 -1.82
C SER A 391 -21.36 -0.45 -1.87
N ASP A 392 -21.69 0.62 -2.58
CA ASP A 392 -20.85 1.83 -2.68
C ASP A 392 -20.81 2.63 -1.36
N ALA A 393 -21.91 2.71 -0.63
CA ALA A 393 -21.95 3.35 0.68
C ALA A 393 -21.10 2.56 1.71
N ALA A 394 -21.21 1.23 1.69
CA ALA A 394 -20.36 0.38 2.54
C ALA A 394 -18.87 0.50 2.16
N ALA A 395 -18.53 0.57 0.86
CA ALA A 395 -17.18 0.76 0.38
C ALA A 395 -16.54 2.07 0.88
N CYS A 396 -17.33 3.11 1.16
CA CYS A 396 -16.84 4.35 1.77
C CYS A 396 -16.26 4.14 3.18
N LEU A 397 -16.73 3.14 3.92
CA LEU A 397 -16.22 2.76 5.24
C LEU A 397 -15.06 1.76 5.18
N MET A 398 -14.68 1.29 4.00
CA MET A 398 -13.49 0.46 3.84
C MET A 398 -12.24 1.34 3.81
N TYR A 399 -11.21 0.91 4.53
CA TYR A 399 -9.89 1.54 4.47
C TYR A 399 -9.24 1.26 3.12
N LYS A 400 -8.66 2.26 2.48
CA LYS A 400 -8.16 2.16 1.10
C LYS A 400 -6.78 2.76 0.89
N GLU A 401 -6.20 3.35 1.94
CA GLU A 401 -4.90 3.99 1.88
C GLU A 401 -3.76 2.99 2.09
N ARG A 402 -2.65 3.23 1.46
CA ARG A 402 -1.38 2.57 1.74
C ARG A 402 -0.39 3.55 2.35
N ILE A 403 0.40 3.04 3.29
CA ILE A 403 1.53 3.75 3.86
C ILE A 403 2.71 3.61 2.90
N GLN A 404 3.51 4.66 2.76
CA GLN A 404 4.69 4.62 1.93
C GLN A 404 5.71 3.63 2.47
N HIS A 405 6.13 2.70 1.62
CA HIS A 405 7.23 1.77 1.89
C HIS A 405 8.48 2.17 1.08
N SER A 406 9.65 1.74 1.56
CA SER A 406 10.89 1.86 0.80
C SER A 406 10.82 1.05 -0.49
N GLU A 407 11.35 1.61 -1.57
CA GLU A 407 11.49 0.89 -2.84
C GLU A 407 12.59 -0.16 -2.76
N GLU A 408 12.37 -1.32 -3.37
CA GLU A 408 13.35 -2.40 -3.45
C GLU A 408 14.23 -2.24 -4.69
N THR A 409 15.21 -1.34 -4.63
CA THR A 409 16.07 -0.96 -5.75
C THR A 409 17.54 -0.92 -5.33
N PRO A 410 18.49 -1.00 -6.29
CA PRO A 410 19.90 -0.85 -5.99
C PRO A 410 20.29 0.54 -5.48
N LEU A 411 19.67 1.61 -6.01
CA LEU A 411 19.92 2.99 -5.58
C LEU A 411 18.87 3.42 -4.55
N LYS A 412 19.30 3.82 -3.37
CA LYS A 412 18.43 4.21 -2.26
C LYS A 412 18.71 5.65 -1.83
N ILE A 413 17.83 6.57 -2.21
CA ILE A 413 17.85 7.93 -1.69
C ILE A 413 16.86 8.02 -0.54
N TYR A 414 17.34 8.25 0.67
CA TYR A 414 16.54 8.30 1.87
C TYR A 414 15.91 9.67 2.07
N TYR A 415 14.62 9.64 2.29
CA TYR A 415 13.78 10.75 2.71
C TYR A 415 13.13 10.41 4.04
N THR A 416 12.57 11.40 4.70
CA THR A 416 11.78 11.18 5.91
C THR A 416 10.30 11.23 5.54
N ASP A 417 9.57 10.16 5.88
CA ASP A 417 8.12 10.11 5.67
C ASP A 417 7.37 10.98 6.70
N ARG A 418 6.03 11.00 6.60
CA ARG A 418 5.20 11.75 7.55
C ARG A 418 5.08 11.12 8.93
N GLN A 419 5.52 9.89 9.12
CA GLN A 419 5.65 9.25 10.41
C GLN A 419 6.98 9.59 11.09
N GLY A 420 7.88 10.27 10.39
CA GLY A 420 9.19 10.68 10.89
C GLY A 420 10.22 9.56 10.85
N VAL A 421 10.13 8.62 9.93
CA VAL A 421 11.12 7.56 9.71
C VAL A 421 11.66 7.59 8.28
N PRO A 422 12.89 7.08 8.05
CA PRO A 422 13.48 7.02 6.72
C PRO A 422 12.70 6.10 5.78
N VAL A 423 12.51 6.58 4.55
CA VAL A 423 11.95 5.83 3.42
C VAL A 423 12.88 6.01 2.23
N ALA A 424 13.31 4.92 1.63
CA ALA A 424 14.16 4.94 0.45
C ALA A 424 13.34 5.06 -0.83
N ILE A 425 13.74 5.97 -1.72
CA ILE A 425 13.15 6.17 -3.04
C ILE A 425 14.29 6.16 -4.07
N ASP A 426 14.08 5.48 -5.18
CA ASP A 426 15.01 5.48 -6.30
C ASP A 426 14.60 6.49 -7.36
N ILE A 427 15.35 7.56 -7.46
CA ILE A 427 15.14 8.63 -8.43
C ILE A 427 15.84 8.37 -9.78
N SER A 428 16.53 7.23 -9.96
CA SER A 428 17.28 6.93 -11.18
C SER A 428 16.41 6.41 -12.34
N GLY A 429 15.15 6.06 -12.08
CA GLY A 429 14.26 5.47 -13.08
C GLY A 429 14.68 4.07 -13.56
N LYS A 430 15.69 3.44 -12.95
CA LYS A 430 16.20 2.12 -13.32
C LYS A 430 15.33 1.00 -12.74
N GLU A 431 15.67 -0.24 -13.07
CA GLU A 431 14.93 -1.43 -12.64
C GLU A 431 14.82 -1.54 -11.11
N GLY A 432 13.67 -1.98 -10.65
CA GLY A 432 13.36 -2.20 -9.22
C GLY A 432 11.91 -2.59 -9.02
N LYS A 433 11.56 -2.99 -7.78
CA LYS A 433 10.19 -3.30 -7.39
C LYS A 433 9.59 -2.15 -6.59
N ASN A 434 8.27 -2.02 -6.66
CA ASN A 434 7.50 -1.01 -5.93
C ASN A 434 7.97 0.43 -6.24
N LYS A 435 8.41 0.67 -7.47
CA LYS A 435 8.91 1.98 -7.88
C LYS A 435 7.79 2.99 -8.07
N ILE A 436 8.04 4.22 -7.59
CA ILE A 436 7.18 5.38 -7.80
C ILE A 436 7.60 6.12 -9.07
N THR A 437 8.91 6.08 -9.41
CA THR A 437 9.48 6.83 -10.52
C THR A 437 9.84 5.92 -11.68
N ASP A 438 9.40 6.28 -12.89
CA ASP A 438 9.72 5.57 -14.13
C ASP A 438 10.77 6.28 -14.99
N ASN A 439 11.20 7.48 -14.58
CA ASN A 439 12.09 8.33 -15.36
C ASN A 439 13.31 8.75 -14.52
N SER A 440 14.49 8.79 -15.15
CA SER A 440 15.73 9.25 -14.54
C SER A 440 15.86 10.78 -14.52
N ASN A 441 15.01 11.51 -15.24
CA ASN A 441 14.98 12.97 -15.20
C ASN A 441 13.99 13.46 -14.15
N PHE A 442 14.41 14.38 -13.30
CA PHE A 442 13.55 14.99 -12.31
C PHE A 442 13.73 16.51 -12.27
N PHE A 443 12.73 17.20 -11.78
CA PHE A 443 12.70 18.64 -11.64
C PHE A 443 12.38 19.02 -10.18
N CYS A 444 13.24 19.84 -9.58
CA CYS A 444 13.04 20.32 -8.22
C CYS A 444 12.61 21.81 -8.25
N LEU A 445 11.37 22.07 -7.88
CA LEU A 445 10.79 23.41 -7.85
C LEU A 445 10.52 23.87 -6.42
N GLY A 446 10.81 25.14 -6.14
CA GLY A 446 10.47 25.76 -4.87
C GLY A 446 10.87 27.24 -4.86
N PRO A 447 10.21 28.08 -4.05
CA PRO A 447 10.60 29.47 -3.88
C PRO A 447 11.99 29.62 -3.24
N SER A 448 12.53 30.83 -3.22
CA SER A 448 13.78 31.13 -2.51
C SER A 448 13.63 30.80 -1.02
N GLY A 449 14.63 30.16 -0.43
CA GLY A 449 14.62 29.76 0.99
C GLY A 449 13.82 28.48 1.29
N SER A 450 13.22 27.81 0.30
CA SER A 450 12.43 26.56 0.51
C SER A 450 13.27 25.31 0.78
N GLY A 451 14.61 25.40 0.68
CA GLY A 451 15.50 24.27 0.92
C GLY A 451 15.93 23.48 -0.32
N LYS A 452 15.72 24.00 -1.55
CA LYS A 452 16.14 23.32 -2.80
C LYS A 452 17.59 22.87 -2.79
N SER A 453 18.52 23.81 -2.49
CA SER A 453 19.96 23.50 -2.46
C SER A 453 20.30 22.50 -1.35
N PHE A 454 19.68 22.63 -0.17
CA PHE A 454 19.84 21.66 0.91
C PHE A 454 19.39 20.25 0.49
N HIS A 455 18.20 20.15 -0.13
CA HIS A 455 17.67 18.89 -0.66
C HIS A 455 18.63 18.28 -1.69
N MET A 456 19.08 19.07 -2.67
CA MET A 456 19.99 18.56 -3.71
C MET A 456 21.37 18.17 -3.16
N ASN A 457 21.92 18.91 -2.18
CA ASN A 457 23.14 18.50 -1.48
C ASN A 457 22.96 17.11 -0.82
N SER A 458 21.81 16.87 -0.17
CA SER A 458 21.50 15.57 0.44
C SER A 458 21.39 14.45 -0.61
N VAL A 459 20.73 14.69 -1.73
CA VAL A 459 20.57 13.72 -2.83
C VAL A 459 21.94 13.39 -3.43
N VAL A 460 22.73 14.42 -3.81
CA VAL A 460 24.04 14.25 -4.44
C VAL A 460 24.99 13.49 -3.52
N ARG A 461 25.02 13.83 -2.23
CA ARG A 461 25.84 13.11 -1.24
C ARG A 461 25.46 11.62 -1.19
N GLN A 462 24.18 11.31 -1.10
CA GLN A 462 23.71 9.92 -1.03
C GLN A 462 24.00 9.14 -2.33
N MET A 463 23.92 9.80 -3.49
CA MET A 463 24.29 9.18 -4.77
C MET A 463 25.80 8.91 -4.83
N TRP A 464 26.64 9.85 -4.39
CA TRP A 464 28.08 9.69 -4.33
C TRP A 464 28.49 8.54 -3.41
N GLU A 465 27.89 8.42 -2.21
CA GLU A 465 28.12 7.30 -1.28
C GLU A 465 27.81 5.93 -1.90
N GLN A 466 26.95 5.90 -2.92
CA GLN A 466 26.57 4.69 -3.68
C GLN A 466 27.35 4.55 -4.99
N ASN A 467 28.58 5.11 -5.07
CA ASN A 467 29.49 5.05 -6.21
C ASN A 467 28.91 5.64 -7.51
N THR A 468 28.15 6.73 -7.41
CA THR A 468 27.67 7.48 -8.58
C THR A 468 28.62 8.62 -8.89
N ASP A 469 29.08 8.70 -10.15
CA ASP A 469 29.83 9.87 -10.63
C ASP A 469 28.89 11.08 -10.75
N VAL A 470 29.32 12.23 -10.21
CA VAL A 470 28.50 13.44 -10.15
C VAL A 470 29.17 14.58 -10.88
N VAL A 471 28.47 15.20 -11.83
CA VAL A 471 28.86 16.44 -12.50
C VAL A 471 27.78 17.48 -12.24
N MET A 472 28.18 18.65 -11.74
CA MET A 472 27.25 19.71 -11.37
C MET A 472 27.60 21.03 -12.06
N VAL A 473 26.56 21.78 -12.42
CA VAL A 473 26.68 23.18 -12.84
C VAL A 473 25.80 24.01 -11.91
N ASP A 474 26.42 24.93 -11.18
CA ASP A 474 25.74 25.76 -10.19
C ASP A 474 26.04 27.24 -10.43
N THR A 475 25.06 28.09 -10.23
CA THR A 475 25.21 29.55 -10.37
C THR A 475 25.32 30.28 -9.02
N GLY A 476 25.17 29.53 -7.89
CA GLY A 476 25.03 30.12 -6.56
C GLY A 476 26.05 29.68 -5.52
N ASN A 477 27.09 28.95 -5.90
CA ASN A 477 28.13 28.40 -5.01
C ASN A 477 27.57 27.55 -3.83
N SER A 478 26.42 26.90 -4.05
CA SER A 478 25.72 26.16 -2.99
C SER A 478 26.33 24.78 -2.68
N TYR A 479 27.25 24.30 -3.54
CA TYR A 479 27.79 22.92 -3.49
C TYR A 479 29.31 22.88 -3.26
N GLU A 480 29.97 24.00 -3.04
CA GLU A 480 31.41 24.07 -2.81
C GLU A 480 31.85 23.21 -1.63
N GLY A 481 31.17 23.34 -0.48
CA GLY A 481 31.48 22.55 0.71
C GLY A 481 31.23 21.05 0.53
N LEU A 482 30.23 20.65 -0.24
CA LEU A 482 30.03 19.24 -0.57
C LEU A 482 31.13 18.71 -1.48
N CYS A 483 31.54 19.51 -2.50
CA CYS A 483 32.60 19.15 -3.42
C CYS A 483 33.93 18.94 -2.67
N GLU A 484 34.25 19.82 -1.73
CA GLU A 484 35.44 19.69 -0.87
C GLU A 484 35.36 18.47 0.05
N TYR A 485 34.19 18.25 0.67
CA TYR A 485 33.94 17.10 1.55
C TYR A 485 34.21 15.76 0.86
N VAL A 486 33.75 15.62 -0.40
CA VAL A 486 33.95 14.37 -1.18
C VAL A 486 35.29 14.32 -1.93
N GLY A 487 36.16 15.32 -1.77
CA GLY A 487 37.43 15.41 -2.48
C GLY A 487 37.28 15.67 -3.98
N GLY A 488 36.19 16.30 -4.38
CA GLY A 488 35.87 16.61 -5.76
C GLY A 488 36.68 17.81 -6.30
N LYS A 489 36.53 18.06 -7.61
CA LYS A 489 37.17 19.22 -8.25
C LYS A 489 36.13 20.32 -8.41
N TYR A 490 36.28 21.40 -7.63
CA TYR A 490 35.47 22.60 -7.76
C TYR A 490 36.13 23.60 -8.73
N ILE A 491 35.40 24.09 -9.70
CA ILE A 491 35.85 25.04 -10.71
C ILE A 491 34.89 26.20 -10.69
N SER A 492 35.38 27.39 -10.31
CA SER A 492 34.60 28.64 -10.35
C SER A 492 34.99 29.48 -11.56
N TYR A 493 34.00 30.10 -12.17
CA TYR A 493 34.20 31.11 -13.21
C TYR A 493 34.03 32.51 -12.62
N THR A 494 35.02 33.36 -12.82
CA THR A 494 34.94 34.79 -12.56
C THR A 494 35.54 35.55 -13.74
N ASP A 495 35.19 36.82 -13.88
CA ASP A 495 35.78 37.65 -14.95
C ASP A 495 37.30 37.77 -14.81
N GLU A 496 37.83 37.69 -13.58
CA GLU A 496 39.26 37.72 -13.28
C GLU A 496 39.95 36.37 -13.50
N HIS A 497 39.20 35.25 -13.34
CA HIS A 497 39.67 33.89 -13.50
C HIS A 497 38.74 33.09 -14.44
N PRO A 498 38.82 33.36 -15.77
CA PRO A 498 37.99 32.65 -16.73
C PRO A 498 38.43 31.20 -16.84
N ILE A 499 37.46 30.28 -16.97
CA ILE A 499 37.73 28.88 -17.26
C ILE A 499 38.21 28.78 -18.71
N THR A 500 39.46 28.38 -18.87
CA THR A 500 40.01 28.10 -20.21
C THR A 500 40.04 26.60 -20.45
N MET A 501 39.37 26.16 -21.47
CA MET A 501 39.40 24.79 -21.92
C MET A 501 39.79 24.75 -23.40
N ASN A 502 40.65 23.78 -23.74
CA ASN A 502 40.94 23.49 -25.14
C ASN A 502 40.12 22.27 -25.59
N PRO A 503 38.98 22.45 -26.27
CA PRO A 503 38.11 21.36 -26.64
C PRO A 503 38.69 20.45 -27.74
N PHE A 504 39.75 20.92 -28.43
CA PHE A 504 40.49 20.18 -29.46
C PHE A 504 41.62 19.30 -28.87
N ALA A 505 42.05 19.54 -27.63
CA ALA A 505 43.07 18.73 -26.98
C ALA A 505 42.50 17.39 -26.54
N ILE A 506 42.41 16.45 -27.47
CA ILE A 506 41.88 15.11 -27.27
C ILE A 506 42.90 14.02 -27.62
N LYS A 507 42.77 12.86 -27.02
CA LYS A 507 43.53 11.67 -27.41
C LYS A 507 42.85 10.97 -28.60
N ARG A 508 43.63 10.16 -29.32
CA ARG A 508 43.11 9.43 -30.50
C ARG A 508 41.95 8.52 -30.15
N GLU A 509 41.96 7.93 -28.96
CA GLU A 509 40.92 7.01 -28.46
C GLU A 509 39.59 7.74 -28.15
N GLU A 510 39.66 9.06 -27.90
CA GLU A 510 38.51 9.91 -27.62
C GLU A 510 37.86 10.47 -28.90
N LEU A 511 38.54 10.33 -30.06
CA LEU A 511 38.03 10.77 -31.34
C LEU A 511 36.96 9.80 -31.86
N ASN A 512 35.71 10.10 -31.57
CA ASN A 512 34.54 9.35 -32.00
C ASN A 512 33.52 10.27 -32.67
N ILE A 513 32.44 9.71 -33.21
CA ILE A 513 31.37 10.46 -33.88
C ILE A 513 30.75 11.51 -32.98
N GLU A 514 30.56 11.20 -31.70
CA GLU A 514 29.97 12.12 -30.73
C GLU A 514 30.88 13.33 -30.47
N LYS A 515 32.19 13.09 -30.35
CA LYS A 515 33.17 14.14 -30.13
C LYS A 515 33.32 15.05 -31.35
N ILE A 516 33.31 14.48 -32.55
CA ILE A 516 33.29 15.26 -33.80
C ILE A 516 32.02 16.09 -33.89
N GLY A 517 30.86 15.50 -33.57
CA GLY A 517 29.58 16.22 -33.50
C GLY A 517 29.57 17.37 -32.51
N PHE A 518 30.15 17.14 -31.31
CA PHE A 518 30.31 18.20 -30.30
C PHE A 518 31.18 19.35 -30.81
N LEU A 519 32.36 19.07 -31.36
CA LEU A 519 33.28 20.07 -31.89
C LEU A 519 32.67 20.85 -33.06
N LYS A 520 31.96 20.15 -33.97
CA LYS A 520 31.21 20.76 -35.07
C LYS A 520 30.18 21.77 -34.52
N ASN A 521 29.35 21.36 -33.59
CA ASN A 521 28.32 22.23 -32.98
C ASN A 521 28.96 23.44 -32.27
N LEU A 522 30.10 23.27 -31.58
CA LEU A 522 30.86 24.34 -30.95
C LEU A 522 31.37 25.32 -31.99
N VAL A 523 31.99 24.86 -33.06
CA VAL A 523 32.48 25.70 -34.17
C VAL A 523 31.33 26.49 -34.83
N MET A 524 30.21 25.82 -35.09
CA MET A 524 29.01 26.46 -35.64
C MET A 524 28.45 27.53 -34.71
N LEU A 525 28.40 27.26 -33.41
CA LEU A 525 27.93 28.22 -32.40
C LEU A 525 28.82 29.47 -32.34
N ILE A 526 30.15 29.28 -32.38
CA ILE A 526 31.11 30.39 -32.37
C ILE A 526 31.02 31.21 -33.69
N TRP A 527 30.82 30.51 -34.81
CA TRP A 527 30.76 31.17 -36.14
C TRP A 527 29.43 31.90 -36.35
N LYS A 528 28.32 31.27 -36.08
CA LYS A 528 26.97 31.79 -36.42
C LYS A 528 26.17 32.32 -35.24
N GLY A 529 26.61 32.06 -34.03
CA GLY A 529 25.87 32.41 -32.80
C GLY A 529 24.64 31.52 -32.60
N THR A 530 23.89 31.80 -31.55
CA THR A 530 22.72 31.01 -31.12
C THR A 530 21.51 31.16 -32.05
N GLN A 531 21.46 32.19 -32.90
CA GLN A 531 20.34 32.51 -33.80
C GLN A 531 20.66 32.25 -35.28
N GLY A 532 21.88 31.79 -35.58
CA GLY A 532 22.30 31.58 -36.97
C GLY A 532 21.78 30.31 -37.57
N GLU A 533 21.20 30.36 -38.75
CA GLU A 533 20.78 29.18 -39.52
C GLU A 533 22.02 28.48 -40.11
N VAL A 534 22.09 27.18 -39.91
CA VAL A 534 23.14 26.29 -40.45
C VAL A 534 22.57 25.48 -41.62
N THR A 535 23.17 25.64 -42.79
CA THR A 535 22.79 24.82 -43.96
C THR A 535 23.42 23.43 -43.89
N LYS A 536 22.79 22.45 -44.56
CA LYS A 536 23.31 21.07 -44.63
C LYS A 536 24.71 21.00 -45.25
N THR A 537 25.02 21.92 -46.16
CA THR A 537 26.32 22.01 -46.82
C THR A 537 27.39 22.48 -45.84
N GLU A 538 27.11 23.51 -45.05
CA GLU A 538 28.01 24.03 -44.02
C GLU A 538 28.23 22.97 -42.90
N ASP A 539 27.18 22.29 -42.48
CA ASP A 539 27.27 21.25 -41.46
C ASP A 539 28.23 20.12 -41.87
N ARG A 540 28.10 19.62 -43.14
CA ARG A 540 28.98 18.60 -43.68
C ARG A 540 30.40 19.10 -43.91
N LEU A 541 30.54 20.33 -44.38
CA LEU A 541 31.85 20.94 -44.64
C LEU A 541 32.68 21.03 -43.35
N ILE A 542 32.10 21.56 -42.26
CA ILE A 542 32.81 21.68 -40.98
C ILE A 542 33.11 20.29 -40.39
N GLU A 543 32.20 19.33 -40.52
CA GLU A 543 32.43 17.95 -40.06
C GLU A 543 33.62 17.31 -40.81
N GLN A 544 33.67 17.50 -42.12
CA GLN A 544 34.79 17.02 -42.95
C GLN A 544 36.10 17.69 -42.52
N VAL A 545 36.13 19.02 -42.38
CA VAL A 545 37.33 19.74 -41.99
C VAL A 545 37.84 19.37 -40.62
N ILE A 546 36.94 19.10 -39.63
CA ILE A 546 37.33 18.63 -38.30
C ILE A 546 37.94 17.22 -38.41
N THR A 547 37.34 16.35 -39.18
CA THR A 547 37.84 14.98 -39.37
C THR A 547 39.24 15.00 -40.03
N GLU A 548 39.39 15.75 -41.13
CA GLU A 548 40.67 15.88 -41.82
C GLU A 548 41.74 16.53 -40.94
N TYR A 549 41.38 17.54 -40.09
CA TYR A 549 42.29 18.17 -39.14
C TYR A 549 42.89 17.17 -38.14
N PHE A 550 42.07 16.26 -37.58
CA PHE A 550 42.56 15.23 -36.67
C PHE A 550 43.35 14.14 -37.41
N ASP A 551 43.01 13.84 -38.64
CA ASP A 551 43.81 12.91 -39.45
C ASP A 551 45.19 13.48 -39.77
N GLU A 552 45.28 14.79 -40.05
CA GLU A 552 46.57 15.47 -40.25
C GLU A 552 47.42 15.42 -39.00
N TYR A 553 46.81 15.56 -37.81
CA TYR A 553 47.53 15.49 -36.52
C TYR A 553 47.97 14.04 -36.18
N PHE A 554 47.04 13.12 -36.18
CA PHE A 554 47.27 11.78 -35.69
C PHE A 554 47.98 10.84 -36.68
N MET A 555 47.72 11.03 -37.98
CA MET A 555 48.25 10.15 -39.02
C MET A 555 49.46 10.74 -39.72
N LYS A 556 49.40 12.01 -40.14
CA LYS A 556 50.42 12.63 -40.98
C LYS A 556 51.43 13.44 -40.16
N LYS A 557 51.12 13.78 -38.90
CA LYS A 557 51.95 14.57 -37.99
C LYS A 557 52.37 15.94 -38.58
N GLN A 558 51.50 16.57 -39.36
CA GLN A 558 51.74 17.88 -39.96
C GLN A 558 51.35 19.04 -39.05
N ILE A 559 50.56 18.74 -38.02
CA ILE A 559 50.13 19.71 -37.04
C ILE A 559 50.84 19.45 -35.73
N GLU A 560 51.49 20.48 -35.15
CA GLU A 560 52.36 20.34 -33.95
C GLU A 560 51.56 20.15 -32.67
N ASN A 561 50.39 20.85 -32.54
CA ASN A 561 49.55 20.76 -31.37
C ASN A 561 48.07 20.91 -31.74
N LEU A 562 47.21 20.29 -30.92
CA LEU A 562 45.75 20.38 -31.07
C LEU A 562 45.25 21.61 -30.29
N SER A 563 44.68 22.60 -30.99
CA SER A 563 44.05 23.76 -30.38
C SER A 563 43.01 24.38 -31.32
N PHE A 564 42.16 25.23 -30.82
CA PHE A 564 41.23 26.00 -31.65
C PHE A 564 41.97 26.90 -32.66
N ASN A 565 43.09 27.49 -32.27
CA ASN A 565 43.91 28.34 -33.15
C ASN A 565 44.50 27.54 -34.31
N THR A 566 45.10 26.38 -34.05
CA THR A 566 45.66 25.52 -35.12
C THR A 566 44.57 24.96 -36.01
N PHE A 567 43.40 24.62 -35.45
CA PHE A 567 42.23 24.28 -36.25
C PHE A 567 41.73 25.42 -37.13
N TYR A 568 41.70 26.64 -36.61
CA TYR A 568 41.29 27.84 -37.35
C TYR A 568 42.26 28.11 -38.53
N GLU A 569 43.55 28.08 -38.29
CA GLU A 569 44.54 28.26 -39.35
C GLU A 569 44.47 27.14 -40.40
N TYR A 570 44.28 25.88 -40.00
CA TYR A 570 44.05 24.78 -40.90
C TYR A 570 42.77 24.99 -41.74
N SER A 571 41.71 25.42 -41.14
CA SER A 571 40.41 25.65 -41.78
C SER A 571 40.48 26.77 -42.82
N LYS A 572 41.24 27.84 -42.58
CA LYS A 572 41.44 28.92 -43.58
C LYS A 572 42.02 28.42 -44.90
N VAL A 573 42.87 27.42 -44.86
CA VAL A 573 43.49 26.84 -46.05
C VAL A 573 42.60 25.76 -46.64
N ARG A 574 42.06 24.91 -45.83
CA ARG A 574 41.37 23.70 -46.26
C ARG A 574 39.94 23.95 -46.76
N ILE A 575 39.19 24.85 -46.14
CA ILE A 575 37.82 25.15 -46.58
C ILE A 575 37.74 25.63 -48.02
N PRO A 576 38.56 26.63 -48.47
CA PRO A 576 38.56 27.07 -49.85
C PRO A 576 38.92 25.96 -50.86
N GLN A 577 39.81 25.04 -50.43
CA GLN A 577 40.18 23.89 -51.29
C GLN A 577 39.00 22.93 -51.45
N ILE A 578 38.29 22.56 -50.39
CA ILE A 578 37.12 21.67 -50.43
C ILE A 578 35.98 22.30 -51.26
N ILE A 579 35.75 23.60 -51.13
CA ILE A 579 34.77 24.33 -51.93
C ILE A 579 35.09 24.21 -53.42
N LYS A 580 36.37 24.37 -53.76
CA LYS A 580 36.85 24.28 -55.12
C LYS A 580 36.81 22.84 -55.68
N GLU A 581 37.23 21.85 -54.87
CA GLU A 581 37.22 20.44 -55.20
C GLU A 581 35.80 19.90 -55.48
N ASN A 582 34.81 20.39 -54.71
CA ASN A 582 33.43 19.91 -54.79
C ASN A 582 32.49 20.83 -55.59
N ASN A 583 33.00 21.88 -56.27
CA ASN A 583 32.23 22.88 -57.03
C ASN A 583 31.05 23.45 -56.23
N LEU A 584 31.23 23.65 -54.95
CA LEU A 584 30.20 24.24 -54.09
C LEU A 584 30.09 25.73 -54.39
N ALA A 585 28.86 26.22 -54.60
CA ALA A 585 28.63 27.67 -54.72
C ALA A 585 29.03 28.32 -53.38
N GLY A 586 29.93 29.33 -53.48
CA GLY A 586 30.50 30.03 -52.33
C GLY A 586 29.51 30.88 -51.57
#